data_e79e286b7198ccd43c523d18745a392d
#
_entry.id   e79e286b7198ccd43c523d18745a392d
#
_cell.length_a   1.000
_cell.length_b   1.000
_cell.length_c   1.000
_cell.angle_alpha   90.00
_cell.angle_beta   90.00
_cell.angle_gamma   90.00
#
_symmetry.space_group_name_H-M   'P 1'
#
loop_
_entity.id
_entity.type
_entity.pdbx_description
1 polymer ?
#
loop_
_entity_poly.entity_id
_entity_poly.type
_entity_poly.pdbx_seq_one_letter_code
_entity_poly.pdbx_strand_id
1 'polypeptide(L)'
;ACMPNTKPVTDSEPIVTYIKTKAKEVGHVNVYPIGSISKGLEGKELAEIGELKNAGAVAISDDGRPVVESGLMRRALEYAKMFDIAVISHCEDLGLADGGQMNEGFMATYLGLKGITRAAEEVMVSRDILIAEATHTAIHIAHVSTRGSVELVRQAKKRGVNVTCETVSYTHLR
;
A
#
# COMPACT_ATOMS: atom_id res chain seq x y z
N ALA A 1 -13.75 0.30 -0.74
CA ALA A 1 -12.83 -0.13 0.31
C ALA A 1 -12.33 1.09 1.12
N CYS A 2 -12.04 0.91 2.39
CA CYS A 2 -11.50 1.96 3.25
C CYS A 2 -10.11 1.55 3.76
N MET A 3 -9.15 2.46 3.65
CA MET A 3 -7.76 2.26 4.05
C MET A 3 -7.62 2.22 5.58
N PRO A 4 -6.55 1.62 6.12
CA PRO A 4 -6.39 1.39 7.55
C PRO A 4 -5.97 2.61 8.37
N ASN A 5 -5.62 3.72 7.72
CA ASN A 5 -5.13 4.97 8.35
C ASN A 5 -6.23 5.77 9.06
N THR A 6 -7.05 5.07 9.80
CA THR A 6 -8.13 5.62 10.63
C THR A 6 -7.64 5.97 12.05
N LYS A 7 -8.49 6.53 12.89
CA LYS A 7 -8.24 6.75 14.33
C LYS A 7 -9.34 6.12 15.16
N PRO A 8 -9.05 5.00 15.85
CA PRO A 8 -7.79 4.24 15.87
C PRO A 8 -7.47 3.60 14.52
N VAL A 9 -6.19 3.20 14.32
CA VAL A 9 -5.74 2.46 13.13
C VAL A 9 -6.47 1.13 13.02
N THR A 10 -6.81 0.70 11.80
CA THR A 10 -7.47 -0.59 11.56
C THR A 10 -6.45 -1.73 11.58
N ASP A 11 -5.84 -1.99 12.73
CA ASP A 11 -4.78 -2.97 12.96
C ASP A 11 -5.19 -4.17 13.83
N SER A 12 -6.47 -4.25 14.20
CA SER A 12 -6.99 -5.28 15.08
C SER A 12 -8.42 -5.69 14.74
N GLU A 13 -8.80 -6.93 15.11
CA GLU A 13 -10.14 -7.49 14.89
C GLU A 13 -11.27 -6.59 15.39
N PRO A 14 -11.22 -6.01 16.62
CA PRO A 14 -12.33 -5.18 17.13
C PRO A 14 -12.63 -3.98 16.23
N ILE A 15 -11.62 -3.37 15.61
CA ILE A 15 -11.78 -2.21 14.75
C ILE A 15 -12.40 -2.61 13.41
N VAL A 16 -11.94 -3.71 12.80
CA VAL A 16 -12.57 -4.25 11.58
C VAL A 16 -14.03 -4.58 11.83
N THR A 17 -14.32 -5.26 12.95
CA THR A 17 -15.68 -5.62 13.35
C THR A 17 -16.55 -4.39 13.58
N TYR A 18 -16.02 -3.36 14.25
CA TYR A 18 -16.73 -2.10 14.45
C TYR A 18 -17.09 -1.43 13.12
N ILE A 19 -16.13 -1.32 12.18
CA ILE A 19 -16.38 -0.71 10.86
C ILE A 19 -17.50 -1.47 10.13
N LYS A 20 -17.45 -2.79 10.10
CA LYS A 20 -18.47 -3.62 9.42
C LYS A 20 -19.84 -3.52 10.08
N THR A 21 -19.88 -3.56 11.39
CA THR A 21 -21.13 -3.41 12.15
C THR A 21 -21.75 -2.04 11.88
N LYS A 22 -20.94 -0.98 11.97
CA LYS A 22 -21.42 0.38 11.73
C LYS A 22 -21.88 0.60 10.30
N ALA A 23 -21.16 0.03 9.33
CA ALA A 23 -21.58 0.08 7.92
C ALA A 23 -22.93 -0.64 7.68
N LYS A 24 -23.18 -1.74 8.37
CA LYS A 24 -24.47 -2.44 8.32
C LYS A 24 -25.62 -1.61 8.91
N GLU A 25 -25.36 -0.92 10.03
CA GLU A 25 -26.38 -0.16 10.75
C GLU A 25 -26.83 1.10 10.00
N VAL A 26 -25.87 1.83 9.41
CA VAL A 26 -26.11 3.18 8.90
C VAL A 26 -25.75 3.37 7.42
N GLY A 27 -25.13 2.37 6.80
CA GLY A 27 -24.58 2.48 5.45
C GLY A 27 -25.64 2.25 4.37
N HIS A 28 -25.47 2.97 3.26
CA HIS A 28 -26.24 2.79 2.03
C HIS A 28 -25.43 2.06 0.95
N VAL A 29 -24.16 1.74 1.24
CA VAL A 29 -23.24 1.05 0.34
C VAL A 29 -22.48 -0.05 1.06
N ASN A 30 -21.93 -0.99 0.32
CA ASN A 30 -21.05 -2.00 0.88
C ASN A 30 -19.71 -1.36 1.28
N VAL A 31 -19.24 -1.61 2.50
CA VAL A 31 -17.96 -1.15 3.01
C VAL A 31 -17.04 -2.35 3.21
N TYR A 32 -15.85 -2.26 2.62
CA TYR A 32 -14.81 -3.28 2.66
C TYR A 32 -13.60 -2.74 3.42
N PRO A 33 -13.40 -3.08 4.70
CA PRO A 33 -12.25 -2.61 5.47
C PRO A 33 -10.96 -3.26 4.97
N ILE A 34 -9.91 -2.47 4.88
CA ILE A 34 -8.53 -2.90 4.69
C ILE A 34 -7.84 -2.79 6.04
N GLY A 35 -7.20 -3.87 6.50
CA GLY A 35 -6.41 -3.87 7.71
C GLY A 35 -4.99 -3.33 7.48
N SER A 36 -4.27 -2.98 8.54
CA SER A 36 -2.87 -2.59 8.40
C SER A 36 -1.95 -3.80 8.20
N ILE A 37 -0.80 -3.59 7.57
CA ILE A 37 0.30 -4.57 7.51
C ILE A 37 1.00 -4.61 8.86
N SER A 38 1.30 -3.43 9.42
CA SER A 38 2.00 -3.30 10.70
C SER A 38 1.13 -2.71 11.79
N LYS A 39 1.39 -3.07 13.05
CA LYS A 39 0.72 -2.50 14.22
C LYS A 39 0.92 -0.98 14.25
N GLY A 40 -0.18 -0.24 14.40
CA GLY A 40 -0.16 1.22 14.44
C GLY A 40 0.37 1.91 13.17
N LEU A 41 0.53 1.20 12.05
CA LEU A 41 1.22 1.70 10.84
C LEU A 41 2.66 2.14 11.13
N GLU A 42 3.36 1.47 12.05
CA GLU A 42 4.71 1.86 12.46
C GLU A 42 5.82 1.20 11.63
N GLY A 43 5.48 0.21 10.79
CA GLY A 43 6.47 -0.51 9.98
C GLY A 43 7.48 -1.34 10.77
N LYS A 44 7.19 -1.71 12.04
CA LYS A 44 8.10 -2.42 12.93
C LYS A 44 7.69 -3.86 13.19
N GLU A 45 6.42 -4.09 13.44
CA GLU A 45 5.85 -5.38 13.81
C GLU A 45 4.59 -5.64 12.98
N LEU A 46 4.40 -6.87 12.52
CA LEU A 46 3.20 -7.25 11.77
C LEU A 46 1.96 -7.13 12.66
N ALA A 47 0.85 -6.66 12.07
CA ALA A 47 -0.47 -6.82 12.64
C ALA A 47 -0.89 -8.30 12.59
N GLU A 48 -1.94 -8.65 13.33
CA GLU A 48 -2.48 -10.02 13.37
C GLU A 48 -3.33 -10.29 12.12
N ILE A 49 -2.65 -10.46 10.96
CA ILE A 49 -3.27 -10.55 9.63
C ILE A 49 -4.37 -11.61 9.57
N GLY A 50 -4.15 -12.75 10.23
CA GLY A 50 -5.15 -13.82 10.30
C GLY A 50 -6.43 -13.38 11.00
N GLU A 51 -6.32 -12.65 12.11
CA GLU A 51 -7.47 -12.11 12.85
C GLU A 51 -8.19 -11.03 12.03
N LEU A 52 -7.43 -10.13 11.39
CA LEU A 52 -8.00 -9.12 10.49
C LEU A 52 -8.80 -9.76 9.35
N LYS A 53 -8.27 -10.80 8.72
CA LYS A 53 -8.97 -11.57 7.68
C LYS A 53 -10.24 -12.20 8.22
N ASN A 54 -10.18 -12.87 9.36
CA ASN A 54 -11.33 -13.53 9.99
C ASN A 54 -12.44 -12.54 10.38
N ALA A 55 -12.06 -11.35 10.84
CA ALA A 55 -12.99 -10.24 11.10
C ALA A 55 -13.62 -9.67 9.83
N GLY A 56 -13.04 -9.98 8.66
CA GLY A 56 -13.56 -9.64 7.34
C GLY A 56 -12.86 -8.46 6.66
N ALA A 57 -11.60 -8.20 6.99
CA ALA A 57 -10.73 -7.37 6.16
C ALA A 57 -10.54 -8.05 4.79
N VAL A 58 -10.59 -7.27 3.72
CA VAL A 58 -10.47 -7.77 2.33
C VAL A 58 -9.05 -7.69 1.80
N ALA A 59 -8.23 -6.83 2.37
CA ALA A 59 -6.81 -6.63 2.03
C ALA A 59 -6.07 -6.10 3.26
N ILE A 60 -4.75 -6.00 3.15
CA ILE A 60 -3.90 -5.31 4.12
C ILE A 60 -3.03 -4.26 3.42
N SER A 61 -2.79 -3.13 4.10
CA SER A 61 -2.00 -2.01 3.59
C SER A 61 -1.45 -1.17 4.74
N ASP A 62 -0.28 -0.57 4.56
CA ASP A 62 0.16 0.55 5.39
C ASP A 62 0.09 1.85 4.55
N ASP A 63 -1.13 2.17 4.08
CA ASP A 63 -1.37 3.35 3.25
C ASP A 63 -1.00 4.65 3.99
N GLY A 64 -0.28 5.53 3.28
CA GLY A 64 0.24 6.78 3.81
C GLY A 64 1.50 6.64 4.68
N ARG A 65 1.94 5.42 4.96
CA ARG A 65 3.22 5.11 5.65
C ARG A 65 3.82 3.86 5.04
N PRO A 66 4.87 3.97 4.23
CA PRO A 66 5.44 2.80 3.57
C PRO A 66 6.07 1.82 4.56
N VAL A 67 5.95 0.53 4.28
CA VAL A 67 6.75 -0.49 4.99
C VAL A 67 8.18 -0.40 4.48
N VAL A 68 9.03 0.30 5.20
CA VAL A 68 10.41 0.57 4.78
C VAL A 68 11.30 -0.68 4.90
N GLU A 69 11.10 -1.48 5.96
CA GLU A 69 11.91 -2.66 6.25
C GLU A 69 11.52 -3.81 5.33
N SER A 70 12.46 -4.22 4.45
CA SER A 70 12.22 -5.23 3.42
C SER A 70 11.90 -6.62 3.99
N GLY A 71 12.50 -7.00 5.12
CA GLY A 71 12.21 -8.26 5.78
C GLY A 71 10.80 -8.28 6.38
N LEU A 72 10.30 -7.14 6.88
CA LEU A 72 8.92 -7.03 7.33
C LEU A 72 7.94 -7.20 6.16
N MET A 73 8.20 -6.54 5.03
CA MET A 73 7.39 -6.70 3.82
C MET A 73 7.39 -8.14 3.33
N ARG A 74 8.54 -8.81 3.34
CA ARG A 74 8.64 -10.23 2.98
C ARG A 74 7.77 -11.09 3.89
N ARG A 75 7.90 -10.94 5.21
CA ARG A 75 7.08 -11.69 6.18
C ARG A 75 5.59 -11.39 6.00
N ALA A 76 5.23 -10.13 5.71
CA ALA A 76 3.85 -9.75 5.43
C ALA A 76 3.29 -10.50 4.22
N LEU A 77 4.03 -10.57 3.12
CA LEU A 77 3.63 -11.29 1.92
C LEU A 77 3.50 -12.79 2.17
N GLU A 78 4.49 -13.41 2.83
CA GLU A 78 4.46 -14.84 3.17
C GLU A 78 3.26 -15.17 4.08
N TYR A 79 2.97 -14.32 5.07
CA TYR A 79 1.87 -14.53 6.01
C TYR A 79 0.52 -14.26 5.35
N ALA A 80 0.39 -13.20 4.55
CA ALA A 80 -0.83 -12.89 3.80
C ALA A 80 -1.23 -14.01 2.85
N LYS A 81 -0.26 -14.67 2.22
CA LYS A 81 -0.47 -15.84 1.35
C LYS A 81 -1.19 -16.98 2.06
N MET A 82 -0.87 -17.23 3.34
CA MET A 82 -1.51 -18.30 4.12
C MET A 82 -3.02 -18.10 4.30
N PHE A 83 -3.48 -16.85 4.26
CA PHE A 83 -4.88 -16.47 4.46
C PHE A 83 -5.58 -16.05 3.16
N ASP A 84 -4.91 -16.14 2.03
CA ASP A 84 -5.42 -15.65 0.75
C ASP A 84 -5.98 -14.22 0.87
N ILE A 85 -5.16 -13.32 1.41
CA ILE A 85 -5.48 -11.89 1.57
C ILE A 85 -4.54 -11.04 0.73
N ALA A 86 -5.07 -10.05 0.02
CA ALA A 86 -4.29 -9.17 -0.83
C ALA A 86 -3.41 -8.22 0.00
N VAL A 87 -2.16 -8.01 -0.44
CA VAL A 87 -1.26 -6.99 0.10
C VAL A 87 -1.24 -5.80 -0.86
N ILE A 88 -1.56 -4.62 -0.35
CA ILE A 88 -1.56 -3.35 -1.08
C ILE A 88 -0.39 -2.52 -0.56
N SER A 89 0.57 -2.21 -1.44
CA SER A 89 1.76 -1.46 -1.06
C SER A 89 1.65 0.02 -1.41
N HIS A 90 1.89 0.87 -0.42
CA HIS A 90 2.16 2.30 -0.58
C HIS A 90 3.67 2.46 -0.80
N CYS A 91 4.05 2.74 -2.05
CA CYS A 91 5.44 2.74 -2.49
C CYS A 91 6.04 4.15 -2.45
N GLU A 92 6.68 4.50 -1.34
CA GLU A 92 7.40 5.76 -1.20
C GLU A 92 8.65 5.56 -0.34
N ASP A 93 9.82 5.82 -0.89
CA ASP A 93 11.05 5.90 -0.09
C ASP A 93 11.12 7.27 0.57
N LEU A 94 10.97 7.30 1.89
CA LEU A 94 10.89 8.55 2.67
C LEU A 94 12.21 9.33 2.66
N GLY A 95 13.34 8.65 2.49
CA GLY A 95 14.65 9.28 2.37
C GLY A 95 14.81 10.02 1.04
N LEU A 96 14.28 9.44 -0.04
CA LEU A 96 14.28 10.06 -1.37
C LEU A 96 13.16 11.09 -1.54
N ALA A 97 12.03 10.90 -0.89
CA ALA A 97 10.95 11.89 -0.86
C ALA A 97 11.34 13.14 -0.08
N ASP A 98 12.08 12.96 1.02
CA ASP A 98 12.78 14.02 1.81
C ASP A 98 11.89 15.26 2.09
N GLY A 99 10.61 15.02 2.41
CA GLY A 99 9.63 16.08 2.68
C GLY A 99 9.31 16.97 1.47
N GLY A 100 9.51 16.49 0.26
CA GLY A 100 9.13 17.18 -0.96
C GLY A 100 7.62 17.42 -1.05
N GLN A 101 7.20 18.38 -1.87
CA GLN A 101 5.82 18.85 -1.94
C GLN A 101 5.17 18.59 -3.30
N MET A 102 5.97 18.29 -4.30
CA MET A 102 5.51 18.01 -5.66
C MET A 102 6.56 17.21 -6.43
N ASN A 103 6.22 16.73 -7.61
CA ASN A 103 7.20 16.05 -8.46
C ASN A 103 8.38 16.93 -8.80
N GLU A 104 9.61 16.37 -8.73
CA GLU A 104 10.84 17.04 -9.12
C GLU A 104 10.82 17.40 -10.62
N GLY A 105 11.15 18.64 -10.92
CA GLY A 105 11.20 19.13 -12.30
C GLY A 105 11.14 20.64 -12.41
N PHE A 106 10.98 21.12 -13.65
CA PHE A 106 10.97 22.55 -13.95
C PHE A 106 9.99 23.34 -13.06
N MET A 107 8.77 22.83 -12.86
CA MET A 107 7.75 23.52 -12.08
C MET A 107 8.10 23.62 -10.60
N ALA A 108 8.72 22.58 -10.03
CA ALA A 108 9.17 22.63 -8.63
C ALA A 108 10.23 23.73 -8.45
N THR A 109 11.19 23.78 -9.35
CA THR A 109 12.23 24.83 -9.36
C THR A 109 11.62 26.22 -9.57
N TYR A 110 10.71 26.37 -10.54
CA TYR A 110 10.05 27.64 -10.85
C TYR A 110 9.24 28.20 -9.67
N LEU A 111 8.55 27.31 -8.93
CA LEU A 111 7.73 27.68 -7.79
C LEU A 111 8.54 27.79 -6.47
N GLY A 112 9.83 27.43 -6.48
CA GLY A 112 10.66 27.40 -5.28
C GLY A 112 10.22 26.32 -4.28
N LEU A 113 9.56 25.25 -4.76
CA LEU A 113 9.09 24.13 -3.94
C LEU A 113 10.07 22.96 -4.04
N LYS A 114 10.20 22.21 -2.93
CA LYS A 114 11.03 21.01 -2.89
C LYS A 114 10.39 19.90 -3.72
N GLY A 115 11.16 19.37 -4.67
CA GLY A 115 10.72 18.26 -5.51
C GLY A 115 10.87 16.91 -4.83
N ILE A 116 9.99 15.97 -5.20
CA ILE A 116 10.12 14.54 -4.90
C ILE A 116 10.63 13.86 -6.16
N THR A 117 11.77 13.20 -6.07
CA THR A 117 12.29 12.44 -7.19
C THR A 117 11.43 11.23 -7.50
N ARG A 118 11.24 10.92 -8.79
CA ARG A 118 10.53 9.70 -9.21
C ARG A 118 11.13 8.42 -8.64
N ALA A 119 12.43 8.44 -8.35
CA ALA A 119 13.11 7.31 -7.73
C ALA A 119 12.52 6.92 -6.38
N ALA A 120 11.88 7.86 -5.64
CA ALA A 120 11.22 7.56 -4.37
C ALA A 120 10.13 6.48 -4.51
N GLU A 121 9.36 6.49 -5.59
CA GLU A 121 8.38 5.45 -5.89
C GLU A 121 9.02 4.23 -6.54
N GLU A 122 9.84 4.44 -7.58
CA GLU A 122 10.37 3.36 -8.44
C GLU A 122 11.24 2.35 -7.67
N VAL A 123 12.04 2.80 -6.70
CA VAL A 123 12.86 1.92 -5.84
C VAL A 123 11.98 1.00 -5.00
N MET A 124 10.93 1.53 -4.39
CA MET A 124 10.02 0.76 -3.55
C MET A 124 9.18 -0.22 -4.38
N VAL A 125 8.67 0.22 -5.53
CA VAL A 125 7.96 -0.65 -6.48
C VAL A 125 8.83 -1.81 -6.93
N SER A 126 10.09 -1.52 -7.31
CA SER A 126 11.05 -2.55 -7.72
C SER A 126 11.32 -3.56 -6.61
N ARG A 127 11.57 -3.08 -5.38
CA ARG A 127 11.80 -3.90 -4.20
C ARG A 127 10.61 -4.84 -3.94
N ASP A 128 9.40 -4.30 -3.94
CA ASP A 128 8.20 -5.06 -3.59
C ASP A 128 7.87 -6.11 -4.65
N ILE A 129 8.07 -5.80 -5.92
CA ILE A 129 7.94 -6.76 -7.02
C ILE A 129 8.93 -7.92 -6.85
N LEU A 130 10.20 -7.63 -6.53
CA LEU A 130 11.23 -8.66 -6.32
C LEU A 130 10.89 -9.56 -5.13
N ILE A 131 10.37 -9.01 -4.05
CA ILE A 131 9.95 -9.80 -2.88
C ILE A 131 8.72 -10.66 -3.24
N ALA A 132 7.74 -10.11 -3.94
CA ALA A 132 6.55 -10.84 -4.37
C ALA A 132 6.91 -11.99 -5.32
N GLU A 133 7.85 -11.76 -6.26
CA GLU A 133 8.39 -12.78 -7.16
C GLU A 133 9.08 -13.91 -6.38
N ALA A 134 9.95 -13.56 -5.42
CA ALA A 134 10.68 -14.53 -4.59
C ALA A 134 9.79 -15.34 -3.64
N THR A 135 8.70 -14.76 -3.16
CA THR A 135 7.73 -15.43 -2.26
C THR A 135 6.59 -16.11 -3.01
N HIS A 136 6.50 -15.92 -4.33
CA HIS A 136 5.36 -16.35 -5.16
C HIS A 136 4.02 -15.87 -4.59
N THR A 137 3.95 -14.60 -4.19
CA THR A 137 2.77 -13.98 -3.57
C THR A 137 2.23 -12.88 -4.48
N ALA A 138 0.91 -12.69 -4.45
CA ALA A 138 0.28 -11.57 -5.14
C ALA A 138 0.57 -10.25 -4.39
N ILE A 139 0.81 -9.18 -5.17
CA ILE A 139 0.95 -7.82 -4.62
C ILE A 139 0.19 -6.82 -5.50
N HIS A 140 -0.39 -5.83 -4.86
CA HIS A 140 -1.01 -4.68 -5.52
C HIS A 140 -0.21 -3.41 -5.21
N ILE A 141 0.22 -2.70 -6.23
CA ILE A 141 0.93 -1.41 -6.11
C ILE A 141 -0.10 -0.30 -6.20
N ALA A 142 -0.27 0.43 -5.11
CA ALA A 142 -1.26 1.51 -5.02
C ALA A 142 -0.74 2.79 -5.71
N HIS A 143 -1.69 3.60 -6.22
CA HIS A 143 -1.54 4.98 -6.69
C HIS A 143 -0.25 5.26 -7.48
N VAL A 144 0.10 4.40 -8.43
CA VAL A 144 1.28 4.56 -9.28
C VAL A 144 1.28 5.92 -9.97
N SER A 145 2.36 6.65 -9.80
CA SER A 145 2.50 8.04 -10.28
C SER A 145 3.60 8.22 -11.32
N THR A 146 4.51 7.24 -11.48
CA THR A 146 5.67 7.38 -12.35
C THR A 146 5.63 6.42 -13.54
N ARG A 147 6.19 6.89 -14.66
CA ARG A 147 6.35 6.07 -15.86
C ARG A 147 7.22 4.84 -15.61
N GLY A 148 8.27 4.98 -14.78
CA GLY A 148 9.18 3.89 -14.46
C GLY A 148 8.48 2.79 -13.68
N SER A 149 7.62 3.13 -12.72
CA SER A 149 6.82 2.16 -11.99
C SER A 149 5.87 1.37 -12.90
N VAL A 150 5.21 2.04 -13.85
CA VAL A 150 4.38 1.36 -14.86
C VAL A 150 5.19 0.36 -15.66
N GLU A 151 6.42 0.73 -16.06
CA GLU A 151 7.29 -0.17 -16.82
C GLU A 151 7.77 -1.36 -15.96
N LEU A 152 8.12 -1.13 -14.69
CA LEU A 152 8.47 -2.20 -13.75
C LEU A 152 7.34 -3.22 -13.60
N VAL A 153 6.11 -2.75 -13.40
CA VAL A 153 4.92 -3.62 -13.32
C VAL A 153 4.70 -4.38 -14.63
N ARG A 154 4.82 -3.70 -15.78
CA ARG A 154 4.67 -4.35 -17.10
C ARG A 154 5.69 -5.48 -17.32
N GLN A 155 6.95 -5.25 -16.97
CA GLN A 155 8.00 -6.25 -17.07
C GLN A 155 7.79 -7.42 -16.10
N ALA A 156 7.36 -7.12 -14.86
CA ALA A 156 7.02 -8.14 -13.88
C ALA A 156 5.89 -9.06 -14.37
N LYS A 157 4.82 -8.47 -14.92
CA LYS A 157 3.72 -9.26 -15.53
C LYS A 157 4.19 -10.15 -16.67
N LYS A 158 5.11 -9.68 -17.54
CA LYS A 158 5.70 -10.51 -18.60
C LYS A 158 6.51 -11.69 -18.07
N ARG A 159 7.09 -11.57 -16.87
CA ARG A 159 7.79 -12.67 -16.18
C ARG A 159 6.83 -13.61 -15.41
N GLY A 160 5.54 -13.31 -15.39
CA GLY A 160 4.54 -14.11 -14.68
C GLY A 160 4.36 -13.76 -13.19
N VAL A 161 4.92 -12.65 -12.74
CA VAL A 161 4.70 -12.18 -11.36
C VAL A 161 3.23 -11.75 -11.19
N ASN A 162 2.60 -12.20 -10.11
CA ASN A 162 1.22 -11.83 -9.80
C ASN A 162 1.19 -10.42 -9.18
N VAL A 163 1.34 -9.41 -10.03
CA VAL A 163 1.32 -8.00 -9.65
C VAL A 163 0.19 -7.26 -10.36
N THR A 164 -0.52 -6.42 -9.60
CA THR A 164 -1.50 -5.48 -10.12
C THR A 164 -1.15 -4.07 -9.65
N CYS A 165 -1.67 -3.05 -10.31
CA CYS A 165 -1.49 -1.67 -9.87
C CYS A 165 -2.71 -0.83 -10.26
N GLU A 166 -2.85 0.31 -9.61
CA GLU A 166 -3.83 1.34 -9.94
C GLU A 166 -3.20 2.73 -9.86
N THR A 167 -3.91 3.72 -10.36
CA THR A 167 -3.54 5.14 -10.24
C THR A 167 -4.72 5.98 -9.78
N VAL A 168 -4.44 7.09 -9.09
CA VAL A 168 -5.46 7.99 -8.54
C VAL A 168 -5.84 9.04 -9.60
N SER A 169 -6.60 8.64 -10.61
CA SER A 169 -6.97 9.49 -11.74
C SER A 169 -7.81 10.71 -11.34
N TYR A 170 -8.57 10.61 -10.26
CA TYR A 170 -9.46 11.68 -9.80
C TYR A 170 -8.75 12.88 -9.15
N THR A 171 -7.50 12.74 -8.73
CA THR A 171 -6.73 13.84 -8.13
C THR A 171 -6.16 14.80 -9.17
N HIS A 172 -6.12 14.41 -10.43
CA HIS A 172 -5.49 15.18 -11.51
C HIS A 172 -6.49 15.72 -12.55
N LEU A 173 -7.78 15.45 -12.39
CA LEU A 173 -8.84 15.88 -13.31
C LEU A 173 -9.57 17.16 -12.87
N ARG A 174 -8.93 18.01 -12.09
CA ARG A 174 -9.45 19.32 -11.70
C ARG A 174 -8.85 20.45 -12.55
#